data_615cebdfbbba88ff46c612957748e84b
#
_entry.id   615cebdfbbba88ff46c612957748e84b
#
_cell.length_a   1.000
_cell.length_b   1.000
_cell.length_c   1.000
_cell.angle_alpha   90.00
_cell.angle_beta   90.00
_cell.angle_gamma   90.00
#
_symmetry.space_group_name_H-M   'P 1'
#
loop_
_entity.id
_entity.type
_entity.pdbx_description
1 polymer ?
#
loop_
_entity_poly.entity_id
_entity_poly.type
_entity_poly.pdbx_seq_one_letter_code
_entity_poly.pdbx_strand_id
1 'polypeptide(L)'
;MALKENELFGVRDKVSIAIMRIKEFEPMAIQNNPHGYYVCISGGKDSSVIQELCIMAGVKCEFIHSHTSVDYPETVYFIREEQKRLQNLGYIFRIEYPRYANGKQKTMWSGIKKHGLPTQVVRWCCSELKEYGGVGRYCITGVRWAESVKRRGRGVHEVLAKNKKYRLILNNDNDMHRRLTEFCHPKQKFSLNPIVDWSDYDV
;
A
#
# COMPACT_ATOMS: atom_id res chain seq x y z
N MET A 1 14.64 -8.64 14.25
CA MET A 1 13.52 -9.27 14.99
C MET A 1 12.95 -10.33 14.07
N ALA A 2 12.76 -11.58 14.51
CA ALA A 2 12.29 -12.66 13.65
C ALA A 2 10.94 -13.14 14.17
N LEU A 3 9.91 -13.11 13.31
CA LEU A 3 8.60 -13.73 13.56
C LEU A 3 8.64 -15.16 13.03
N LYS A 4 9.05 -16.08 13.91
CA LYS A 4 9.23 -17.49 13.56
C LYS A 4 7.94 -18.27 13.82
N GLU A 5 7.43 -18.93 12.80
CA GLU A 5 6.32 -19.86 12.86
C GLU A 5 6.82 -21.27 12.57
N ASN A 6 6.48 -22.22 13.46
CA ASN A 6 6.85 -23.62 13.26
C ASN A 6 5.86 -24.25 12.26
N GLU A 7 6.33 -24.68 11.12
CA GLU A 7 5.58 -25.45 10.14
C GLU A 7 5.97 -26.94 10.20
N LEU A 8 5.18 -27.81 9.57
CA LEU A 8 5.42 -29.26 9.55
C LEU A 8 6.81 -29.63 9.02
N PHE A 9 7.43 -28.81 8.19
CA PHE A 9 8.71 -29.08 7.51
C PHE A 9 9.79 -28.03 7.79
N GLY A 10 9.63 -27.19 8.85
CA GLY A 10 10.66 -26.22 9.20
C GLY A 10 10.16 -24.99 9.95
N VAL A 11 11.04 -24.03 10.10
CA VAL A 11 10.70 -22.74 10.73
C VAL A 11 10.56 -21.67 9.65
N ARG A 12 9.39 -21.06 9.56
CA ARG A 12 9.13 -19.95 8.66
C ARG A 12 9.38 -18.61 9.35
N ASP A 13 10.27 -17.80 8.83
CA ASP A 13 10.47 -16.41 9.27
C ASP A 13 9.66 -15.45 8.39
N LYS A 14 8.53 -15.00 8.91
CA LYS A 14 7.60 -14.12 8.20
C LYS A 14 8.23 -12.78 7.83
N VAL A 15 9.10 -12.23 8.66
CA VAL A 15 9.80 -10.96 8.39
C VAL A 15 10.75 -11.13 7.21
N SER A 16 11.55 -12.19 7.20
CA SER A 16 12.48 -12.46 6.09
C SER A 16 11.74 -12.68 4.76
N ILE A 17 10.59 -13.37 4.79
CA ILE A 17 9.75 -13.56 3.60
C ILE A 17 9.18 -12.24 3.09
N ALA A 18 8.65 -11.39 3.99
CA ALA A 18 8.12 -10.08 3.61
C ALA A 18 9.21 -9.18 3.00
N ILE A 19 10.41 -9.17 3.57
CA ILE A 19 11.58 -8.46 3.04
C ILE A 19 11.98 -9.01 1.67
N MET A 20 12.00 -10.34 1.51
CA MET A 20 12.29 -10.98 0.22
C MET A 20 11.30 -10.54 -0.85
N ARG A 21 9.99 -10.58 -0.56
CA ARG A 21 8.93 -10.12 -1.47
C ARG A 21 9.14 -8.65 -1.89
N ILE A 22 9.54 -7.78 -0.94
CA ILE A 22 9.80 -6.36 -1.22
C ILE A 22 11.03 -6.20 -2.12
N LYS A 23 12.11 -6.91 -1.85
CA LYS A 23 13.35 -6.82 -2.65
C LYS A 23 13.20 -7.37 -4.06
N GLU A 24 12.43 -8.45 -4.21
CA GLU A 24 12.24 -9.15 -5.49
C GLU A 24 11.65 -8.23 -6.57
N PHE A 25 10.69 -7.37 -6.21
CA PHE A 25 10.00 -6.49 -7.17
C PHE A 25 10.57 -5.07 -7.23
N GLU A 26 11.63 -4.76 -6.48
CA GLU A 26 12.25 -3.44 -6.52
C GLU A 26 12.74 -3.03 -7.92
N PRO A 27 13.40 -3.89 -8.72
CA PRO A 27 13.84 -3.51 -10.06
C PRO A 27 12.67 -3.06 -10.94
N MET A 28 11.51 -3.74 -10.84
CA MET A 28 10.31 -3.35 -11.59
C MET A 28 9.73 -2.02 -11.08
N ALA A 29 9.77 -1.77 -9.78
CA ALA A 29 9.33 -0.52 -9.19
C ALA A 29 10.20 0.66 -9.65
N ILE A 30 11.52 0.49 -9.72
CA ILE A 30 12.48 1.50 -10.19
C ILE A 30 12.31 1.74 -11.70
N GLN A 31 12.12 0.69 -12.50
CA GLN A 31 11.84 0.81 -13.94
C GLN A 31 10.54 1.58 -14.19
N ASN A 32 9.52 1.35 -13.36
CA ASN A 32 8.25 2.04 -13.43
C ASN A 32 8.36 3.52 -13.02
N ASN A 33 9.15 3.82 -11.98
CA ASN A 33 9.37 5.18 -11.50
C ASN A 33 10.73 5.32 -10.80
N PRO A 34 11.53 6.38 -11.08
CA PRO A 34 12.84 6.58 -10.47
C PRO A 34 12.85 6.65 -8.92
N HIS A 35 11.72 6.99 -8.31
CA HIS A 35 11.56 6.99 -6.85
C HIS A 35 11.24 5.60 -6.27
N GLY A 36 11.17 4.56 -7.11
CA GLY A 36 10.86 3.21 -6.68
C GLY A 36 9.40 3.03 -6.24
N TYR A 37 9.23 2.35 -5.12
CA TYR A 37 7.89 2.04 -4.60
C TYR A 37 7.11 3.27 -4.11
N TYR A 38 5.80 3.21 -4.28
CA TYR A 38 4.82 4.10 -3.68
C TYR A 38 4.21 3.41 -2.45
N VAL A 39 4.70 3.74 -1.26
CA VAL A 39 4.30 3.10 0.00
C VAL A 39 3.17 3.88 0.64
N CYS A 40 2.00 3.24 0.77
CA CYS A 40 0.79 3.87 1.31
C CYS A 40 0.81 3.85 2.84
N ILE A 41 0.89 5.02 3.47
CA ILE A 41 0.91 5.18 4.93
C ILE A 41 -0.43 5.74 5.41
N SER A 42 -1.13 4.98 6.25
CA SER A 42 -2.42 5.41 6.84
C SER A 42 -2.28 5.91 8.29
N GLY A 43 -1.14 5.68 8.94
CA GLY A 43 -0.93 5.91 10.37
C GLY A 43 -1.45 4.78 11.27
N GLY A 44 -1.98 3.69 10.70
CA GLY A 44 -2.38 2.50 11.44
C GLY A 44 -1.24 1.47 11.56
N LYS A 45 -1.37 0.51 12.47
CA LYS A 45 -0.35 -0.52 12.79
C LYS A 45 0.20 -1.21 11.53
N ASP A 46 -0.67 -1.68 10.63
CA ASP A 46 -0.26 -2.41 9.43
C ASP A 46 0.61 -1.58 8.48
N SER A 47 0.26 -0.29 8.31
CA SER A 47 1.06 0.63 7.49
C SER A 47 2.41 0.98 8.12
N SER A 48 2.48 1.03 9.47
CA SER A 48 3.74 1.25 10.19
C SER A 48 4.67 0.05 10.06
N VAL A 49 4.13 -1.18 10.12
CA VAL A 49 4.92 -2.39 9.86
C VAL A 49 5.48 -2.40 8.44
N ILE A 50 4.68 -2.07 7.43
CA ILE A 50 5.14 -1.96 6.04
C ILE A 50 6.26 -0.93 5.91
N GLN A 51 6.13 0.20 6.58
CA GLN A 51 7.14 1.25 6.59
C GLN A 51 8.49 0.72 7.10
N GLU A 52 8.49 0.06 8.26
CA GLU A 52 9.72 -0.51 8.85
C GLU A 52 10.28 -1.65 7.98
N LEU A 53 9.44 -2.49 7.40
CA LEU A 53 9.88 -3.54 6.47
C LEU A 53 10.57 -2.97 5.22
N CYS A 54 10.07 -1.86 4.67
CA CYS A 54 10.72 -1.18 3.55
C CYS A 54 12.09 -0.60 3.94
N ILE A 55 12.19 -0.02 5.15
CA ILE A 55 13.47 0.48 5.70
C ILE A 55 14.45 -0.67 5.92
N MET A 56 14.01 -1.77 6.56
CA MET A 56 14.83 -2.97 6.78
C MET A 56 15.27 -3.63 5.47
N ALA A 57 14.42 -3.61 4.45
CA ALA A 57 14.76 -4.11 3.13
C ALA A 57 15.80 -3.22 2.42
N GLY A 58 15.93 -1.96 2.79
CA GLY A 58 16.84 -1.00 2.15
C GLY A 58 16.47 -0.66 0.72
N VAL A 59 15.18 -0.80 0.36
CA VAL A 59 14.70 -0.57 -1.00
C VAL A 59 14.41 0.90 -1.28
N LYS A 60 14.46 1.28 -2.55
CA LYS A 60 14.11 2.62 -3.00
C LYS A 60 12.61 2.83 -2.97
N CYS A 61 12.14 3.72 -2.13
CA CYS A 61 10.72 3.98 -1.95
C CYS A 61 10.43 5.42 -1.52
N GLU A 62 9.20 5.84 -1.73
CA GLU A 62 8.62 7.06 -1.17
C GLU A 62 7.40 6.71 -0.33
N PHE A 63 7.25 7.35 0.82
CA PHE A 63 6.14 7.17 1.74
C PHE A 63 5.09 8.24 1.50
N ILE A 64 3.84 7.81 1.36
CA ILE A 64 2.75 8.71 0.99
C ILE A 64 1.58 8.54 1.94
N HIS A 65 1.16 9.65 2.56
CA HIS A 65 -0.06 9.72 3.35
C HIS A 65 -1.12 10.53 2.59
N SER A 66 -2.29 9.96 2.39
CA SER A 66 -3.43 10.68 1.78
C SER A 66 -4.29 11.30 2.87
N HIS A 67 -4.23 12.63 2.99
CA HIS A 67 -5.00 13.38 3.99
C HIS A 67 -6.49 13.42 3.63
N THR A 68 -7.35 12.93 4.54
CA THR A 68 -8.78 12.78 4.28
C THR A 68 -9.62 13.98 4.74
N SER A 69 -9.04 14.91 5.48
CA SER A 69 -9.70 16.07 6.14
C SER A 69 -10.62 15.74 7.32
N VAL A 70 -10.71 14.46 7.70
CA VAL A 70 -11.46 13.97 8.86
C VAL A 70 -10.63 12.97 9.69
N ASP A 71 -9.33 13.00 9.52
CA ASP A 71 -8.41 12.21 10.33
C ASP A 71 -8.39 12.73 11.75
N TYR A 72 -8.26 11.85 12.74
CA TYR A 72 -8.10 12.24 14.13
C TYR A 72 -6.87 13.11 14.31
N PRO A 73 -6.91 14.15 15.18
CA PRO A 73 -5.78 15.03 15.45
C PRO A 73 -4.50 14.26 15.80
N GLU A 74 -4.61 13.20 16.62
CA GLU A 74 -3.50 12.33 17.00
C GLU A 74 -2.85 11.65 15.80
N THR A 75 -3.66 11.18 14.84
CA THR A 75 -3.15 10.60 13.59
C THR A 75 -2.40 11.65 12.77
N VAL A 76 -2.92 12.87 12.70
CA VAL A 76 -2.27 13.98 11.96
C VAL A 76 -0.93 14.34 12.60
N TYR A 77 -0.85 14.40 13.94
CA TYR A 77 0.40 14.66 14.66
C TYR A 77 1.39 13.53 14.43
N PHE A 78 0.97 12.28 14.61
CA PHE A 78 1.81 11.09 14.36
C PHE A 78 2.40 11.10 12.95
N ILE A 79 1.58 11.35 11.91
CA ILE A 79 2.04 11.40 10.51
C ILE A 79 3.06 12.51 10.28
N ARG A 80 2.92 13.65 10.94
CA ARG A 80 3.90 14.76 10.84
C ARG A 80 5.22 14.44 11.52
N GLU A 81 5.18 13.72 12.63
CA GLU A 81 6.39 13.24 13.32
C GLU A 81 7.11 12.18 12.49
N GLU A 82 6.36 11.21 11.95
CA GLU A 82 6.91 10.19 11.05
C GLU A 82 7.47 10.80 9.77
N GLN A 83 6.84 11.83 9.22
CA GLN A 83 7.40 12.58 8.10
C GLN A 83 8.77 13.13 8.43
N LYS A 84 8.93 13.80 9.58
CA LYS A 84 10.23 14.33 10.02
C LYS A 84 11.26 13.22 10.24
N ARG A 85 10.85 12.12 10.92
CA ARG A 85 11.72 10.97 11.18
C ARG A 85 12.26 10.38 9.88
N LEU A 86 11.40 10.11 8.92
CA LEU A 86 11.79 9.49 7.65
C LEU A 86 12.59 10.42 6.75
N GLN A 87 12.27 11.70 6.73
CA GLN A 87 13.07 12.71 6.02
C GLN A 87 14.48 12.82 6.59
N ASN A 88 14.64 12.74 7.92
CA ASN A 88 15.96 12.69 8.57
C ASN A 88 16.75 11.43 8.22
N LEU A 89 16.09 10.32 7.92
CA LEU A 89 16.69 9.09 7.41
C LEU A 89 16.98 9.13 5.90
N GLY A 90 16.66 10.25 5.21
CA GLY A 90 16.89 10.42 3.78
C GLY A 90 15.77 9.89 2.86
N TYR A 91 14.65 9.46 3.41
CA TYR A 91 13.51 9.03 2.62
C TYR A 91 12.61 10.19 2.19
N ILE A 92 11.96 10.05 1.06
CA ILE A 92 10.92 10.97 0.61
C ILE A 92 9.62 10.61 1.33
N PHE A 93 9.07 11.54 2.09
CA PHE A 93 7.73 11.42 2.67
C PHE A 93 6.86 12.60 2.23
N ARG A 94 5.70 12.30 1.65
CA ARG A 94 4.74 13.31 1.19
C ARG A 94 3.38 13.10 1.83
N ILE A 95 2.75 14.21 2.23
CA ILE A 95 1.34 14.26 2.60
C ILE A 95 0.58 14.78 1.39
N GLU A 96 -0.23 13.94 0.79
CA GLU A 96 -1.02 14.29 -0.39
C GLU A 96 -2.41 14.78 0.00
N TYR A 97 -2.81 15.88 -0.60
CA TYR A 97 -4.12 16.50 -0.47
C TYR A 97 -4.87 16.30 -1.79
N PRO A 98 -5.94 15.47 -1.83
CA PRO A 98 -6.68 15.24 -3.06
C PRO A 98 -7.26 16.55 -3.60
N ARG A 99 -7.22 16.74 -4.92
CA ARG A 99 -7.67 17.97 -5.57
C ARG A 99 -8.65 17.69 -6.71
N TYR A 100 -9.54 18.63 -6.94
CA TYR A 100 -10.37 18.69 -8.14
C TYR A 100 -9.53 19.18 -9.33
N ALA A 101 -10.05 19.01 -10.56
CA ALA A 101 -9.40 19.51 -11.77
C ALA A 101 -9.16 21.03 -11.76
N ASN A 102 -9.97 21.79 -11.03
CA ASN A 102 -9.82 23.24 -10.85
C ASN A 102 -8.80 23.64 -9.76
N GLY A 103 -8.02 22.68 -9.23
CA GLY A 103 -7.00 22.89 -8.20
C GLY A 103 -7.52 22.98 -6.75
N LYS A 104 -8.84 23.13 -6.53
CA LYS A 104 -9.41 23.16 -5.17
C LYS A 104 -9.23 21.82 -4.48
N GLN A 105 -8.89 21.85 -3.18
CA GLN A 105 -8.75 20.65 -2.37
C GLN A 105 -10.10 19.93 -2.23
N LYS A 106 -10.08 18.63 -2.41
CA LYS A 106 -11.19 17.74 -2.05
C LYS A 106 -11.15 17.50 -0.54
N THR A 107 -12.28 17.65 0.10
CA THR A 107 -12.45 17.36 1.52
C THR A 107 -13.68 16.47 1.72
N MET A 108 -13.79 15.83 2.88
CA MET A 108 -15.01 15.09 3.24
C MET A 108 -16.24 15.98 3.11
N TRP A 109 -16.14 17.24 3.58
CA TRP A 109 -17.24 18.21 3.55
C TRP A 109 -17.67 18.59 2.13
N SER A 110 -16.71 18.77 1.20
CA SER A 110 -17.03 19.04 -0.20
C SER A 110 -17.63 17.82 -0.88
N GLY A 111 -17.20 16.62 -0.50
CA GLY A 111 -17.75 15.36 -1.00
C GLY A 111 -19.18 15.11 -0.53
N ILE A 112 -19.48 15.38 0.75
CA ILE A 112 -20.84 15.26 1.30
C ILE A 112 -21.83 16.16 0.55
N LYS A 113 -21.44 17.38 0.22
CA LYS A 113 -22.28 18.29 -0.59
C LYS A 113 -22.60 17.75 -1.99
N LYS A 114 -21.68 16.96 -2.56
CA LYS A 114 -21.81 16.44 -3.92
C LYS A 114 -22.49 15.07 -3.99
N HIS A 115 -22.18 14.18 -3.03
CA HIS A 115 -22.54 12.77 -3.08
C HIS A 115 -23.45 12.31 -1.93
N GLY A 116 -23.71 13.19 -0.96
CA GLY A 116 -24.36 12.83 0.30
C GLY A 116 -23.40 12.15 1.29
N LEU A 117 -23.92 11.69 2.41
CA LEU A 117 -23.12 10.99 3.42
C LEU A 117 -22.58 9.67 2.86
N PRO A 118 -21.31 9.34 3.12
CA PRO A 118 -20.76 8.04 2.71
C PRO A 118 -21.42 6.91 3.51
N THR A 119 -21.67 5.80 2.85
CA THR A 119 -22.21 4.59 3.46
C THR A 119 -21.29 3.40 3.17
N GLN A 120 -21.57 2.24 3.79
CA GLN A 120 -20.83 1.01 3.47
C GLN A 120 -20.98 0.58 2.00
N VAL A 121 -22.09 0.95 1.36
CA VAL A 121 -22.38 0.64 -0.05
C VAL A 121 -21.79 1.72 -0.96
N VAL A 122 -22.04 2.99 -0.64
CA VAL A 122 -21.56 4.14 -1.44
C VAL A 122 -20.31 4.73 -0.77
N ARG A 123 -19.15 4.17 -1.11
CA ARG A 123 -17.85 4.48 -0.51
C ARG A 123 -17.06 5.50 -1.32
N TRP A 124 -17.70 6.59 -1.78
CA TRP A 124 -17.01 7.63 -2.54
C TRP A 124 -15.81 8.23 -1.80
N CYS A 125 -15.87 8.29 -0.46
CA CYS A 125 -14.76 8.79 0.36
C CYS A 125 -13.47 7.97 0.18
N CYS A 126 -13.57 6.66 -0.03
CA CYS A 126 -12.40 5.83 -0.29
C CYS A 126 -11.79 6.16 -1.66
N SER A 127 -12.60 6.16 -2.71
CA SER A 127 -12.14 6.38 -4.08
C SER A 127 -11.64 7.80 -4.34
N GLU A 128 -12.25 8.82 -3.71
CA GLU A 128 -11.90 10.23 -3.95
C GLU A 128 -10.83 10.78 -3.00
N LEU A 129 -10.72 10.25 -1.77
CA LEU A 129 -9.82 10.80 -0.75
C LEU A 129 -8.64 9.89 -0.41
N LYS A 130 -8.76 8.54 -0.56
CA LYS A 130 -7.71 7.60 -0.17
C LYS A 130 -7.06 6.87 -1.34
N GLU A 131 -7.85 6.42 -2.31
CA GLU A 131 -7.39 5.50 -3.36
C GLU A 131 -7.03 6.21 -4.68
N TYR A 132 -7.09 7.54 -4.72
CA TYR A 132 -6.83 8.32 -5.93
C TYR A 132 -5.34 8.32 -6.33
N GLY A 133 -4.44 8.18 -5.36
CA GLY A 133 -3.00 8.18 -5.59
C GLY A 133 -2.44 6.85 -6.11
N GLY A 134 -1.20 6.88 -6.56
CA GLY A 134 -0.47 5.69 -6.99
C GLY A 134 -0.93 5.08 -8.32
N VAL A 135 -1.70 5.79 -9.13
CA VAL A 135 -2.07 5.34 -10.49
C VAL A 135 -0.81 5.29 -11.36
N GLY A 136 -0.59 4.15 -12.02
CA GLY A 136 0.63 3.93 -12.80
C GLY A 136 1.89 3.72 -11.96
N ARG A 137 1.77 3.55 -10.65
CA ARG A 137 2.88 3.33 -9.72
C ARG A 137 2.85 1.91 -9.15
N TYR A 138 4.01 1.47 -8.72
CA TYR A 138 4.18 0.23 -7.98
C TYR A 138 3.93 0.49 -6.49
N CYS A 139 2.73 0.13 -6.01
CA CYS A 139 2.29 0.45 -4.66
C CYS A 139 2.61 -0.69 -3.69
N ILE A 140 3.01 -0.36 -2.46
CA ILE A 140 3.04 -1.29 -1.34
C ILE A 140 1.93 -0.93 -0.37
N THR A 141 1.17 -1.94 0.08
CA THR A 141 0.07 -1.76 1.03
C THR A 141 0.12 -2.80 2.15
N GLY A 142 -0.37 -2.42 3.33
CA GLY A 142 -0.47 -3.28 4.52
C GLY A 142 -1.75 -4.12 4.56
N VAL A 143 -2.28 -4.54 3.40
CA VAL A 143 -3.50 -5.37 3.36
C VAL A 143 -3.20 -6.78 3.87
N ARG A 144 -4.06 -7.31 4.76
CA ARG A 144 -3.98 -8.67 5.31
C ARG A 144 -5.28 -9.44 5.16
N TRP A 145 -5.19 -10.75 5.02
CA TRP A 145 -6.37 -11.63 4.96
C TRP A 145 -7.18 -11.61 6.26
N ALA A 146 -6.51 -11.45 7.41
CA ALA A 146 -7.13 -11.42 8.73
C ALA A 146 -8.10 -10.24 8.93
N GLU A 147 -7.93 -9.12 8.20
CA GLU A 147 -8.73 -7.92 8.44
C GLU A 147 -10.20 -8.02 8.03
N SER A 148 -10.53 -8.80 7.01
CA SER A 148 -11.92 -9.02 6.59
C SER A 148 -12.08 -10.12 5.55
N VAL A 149 -13.30 -10.68 5.45
CA VAL A 149 -13.67 -11.70 4.43
C VAL A 149 -13.38 -11.20 3.00
N LYS A 150 -13.64 -9.92 2.70
CA LYS A 150 -13.36 -9.33 1.38
C LYS A 150 -11.87 -9.28 1.05
N ARG A 151 -10.99 -9.20 2.07
CA ARG A 151 -9.54 -9.16 1.90
C ARG A 151 -8.91 -10.53 1.75
N ARG A 152 -9.62 -11.62 2.10
CA ARG A 152 -9.15 -13.00 1.87
C ARG A 152 -8.91 -13.34 0.40
N GLY A 153 -9.56 -12.62 -0.52
CA GLY A 153 -9.32 -12.75 -1.96
C GLY A 153 -8.19 -11.88 -2.51
N ARG A 154 -7.43 -11.17 -1.65
CA ARG A 154 -6.28 -10.37 -2.07
C ARG A 154 -5.04 -11.26 -2.21
N GLY A 155 -4.20 -10.94 -3.19
CA GLY A 155 -2.95 -11.66 -3.41
C GLY A 155 -1.74 -10.95 -2.80
N VAL A 156 -0.62 -11.67 -2.76
CA VAL A 156 0.69 -11.10 -2.44
C VAL A 156 1.01 -10.00 -3.44
N HIS A 157 0.79 -10.27 -4.72
CA HIS A 157 0.95 -9.30 -5.79
C HIS A 157 -0.31 -9.21 -6.64
N GLU A 158 -0.71 -8.00 -6.99
CA GLU A 158 -1.91 -7.74 -7.77
C GLU A 158 -1.67 -6.69 -8.85
N VAL A 159 -2.22 -6.95 -10.02
CA VAL A 159 -2.38 -5.95 -11.07
C VAL A 159 -3.82 -5.47 -11.06
N LEU A 160 -4.02 -4.23 -10.64
CA LEU A 160 -5.34 -3.62 -10.52
C LEU A 160 -5.64 -2.83 -11.79
N ALA A 161 -6.62 -3.30 -12.56
CA ALA A 161 -7.12 -2.60 -13.73
C ALA A 161 -8.62 -2.32 -13.59
N LYS A 162 -9.11 -1.24 -14.24
CA LYS A 162 -10.55 -0.95 -14.30
C LYS A 162 -11.32 -2.08 -14.98
N ASN A 163 -10.75 -2.67 -16.04
CA ASN A 163 -11.33 -3.81 -16.72
C ASN A 163 -10.90 -5.10 -16.02
N LYS A 164 -11.87 -5.92 -15.60
CA LYS A 164 -11.63 -7.21 -14.92
C LYS A 164 -10.77 -8.18 -15.75
N LYS A 165 -10.80 -8.10 -17.08
CA LYS A 165 -10.00 -8.92 -17.99
C LYS A 165 -8.48 -8.74 -17.79
N TYR A 166 -8.04 -7.56 -17.30
CA TYR A 166 -6.64 -7.24 -17.08
C TYR A 166 -6.26 -7.26 -15.59
N ARG A 167 -7.11 -7.85 -14.74
CA ARG A 167 -6.82 -8.06 -13.33
C ARG A 167 -6.04 -9.36 -13.16
N LEU A 168 -4.92 -9.27 -12.47
CA LEU A 168 -4.12 -10.41 -12.08
C LEU A 168 -3.98 -10.42 -10.57
N ILE A 169 -4.16 -11.58 -9.93
CA ILE A 169 -3.97 -11.81 -8.50
C ILE A 169 -3.05 -13.00 -8.39
N LEU A 170 -1.90 -12.82 -7.78
CA LEU A 170 -0.87 -13.83 -7.59
C LEU A 170 -0.67 -14.09 -6.10
N ASN A 171 -0.82 -15.35 -5.71
CA ASN A 171 -0.67 -15.80 -4.32
C ASN A 171 0.57 -16.66 -4.11
N ASN A 172 1.26 -17.04 -5.19
CA ASN A 172 2.39 -17.95 -5.13
C ASN A 172 3.69 -17.18 -5.38
N ASP A 173 4.64 -17.30 -4.46
CA ASP A 173 5.95 -16.65 -4.54
C ASP A 173 6.84 -17.19 -5.68
N ASN A 174 6.58 -18.41 -6.17
CA ASN A 174 7.45 -19.10 -7.13
C ASN A 174 7.28 -18.69 -8.61
N ASP A 175 6.15 -18.05 -8.99
CA ASP A 175 5.83 -17.79 -10.41
C ASP A 175 5.54 -16.30 -10.72
N MET A 176 5.77 -15.41 -9.74
CA MET A 176 5.32 -14.02 -9.83
C MET A 176 6.03 -13.21 -10.93
N HIS A 177 7.34 -13.39 -11.11
CA HIS A 177 8.13 -12.64 -12.09
C HIS A 177 7.70 -12.92 -13.54
N ARG A 178 7.48 -14.18 -13.87
CA ARG A 178 7.16 -14.58 -15.23
C ARG A 178 5.81 -14.06 -15.70
N ARG A 179 4.79 -14.09 -14.82
CA ARG A 179 3.43 -13.66 -15.15
C ARG A 179 3.27 -12.14 -15.17
N LEU A 180 4.07 -11.40 -14.40
CA LEU A 180 3.99 -9.94 -14.35
C LEU A 180 4.55 -9.27 -15.60
N THR A 181 5.62 -9.81 -16.19
CA THR A 181 6.19 -9.32 -17.44
C THR A 181 5.23 -9.42 -18.62
N GLU A 182 4.30 -10.37 -18.60
CA GLU A 182 3.28 -10.55 -19.64
C GLU A 182 2.12 -9.54 -19.56
N PHE A 183 1.91 -8.87 -18.42
CA PHE A 183 0.73 -8.04 -18.14
C PHE A 183 1.03 -6.54 -17.96
N CYS A 184 2.24 -6.09 -18.20
CA CYS A 184 2.62 -4.69 -18.00
C CYS A 184 1.95 -3.73 -19.00
N HIS A 185 1.03 -2.92 -18.50
CA HIS A 185 0.44 -1.80 -19.24
C HIS A 185 0.57 -0.50 -18.44
N PRO A 186 1.01 0.65 -19.02
CA PRO A 186 1.37 1.88 -18.30
C PRO A 186 0.24 2.55 -17.50
N LYS A 187 -1.01 2.11 -17.66
CA LYS A 187 -2.18 2.65 -16.92
C LYS A 187 -2.67 1.76 -15.78
N GLN A 188 -1.93 0.70 -15.46
CA GLN A 188 -2.29 -0.23 -14.39
C GLN A 188 -1.67 0.22 -13.06
N LYS A 189 -2.31 -0.12 -11.95
CA LYS A 189 -1.77 0.02 -10.60
C LYS A 189 -1.29 -1.34 -10.15
N PHE A 190 -0.01 -1.44 -9.82
CA PHE A 190 0.56 -2.63 -9.20
C PHE A 190 0.45 -2.50 -7.69
N SER A 191 0.03 -3.56 -7.01
CA SER A 191 -0.07 -3.60 -5.55
C SER A 191 0.67 -4.81 -5.02
N LEU A 192 1.71 -4.58 -4.23
CA LEU A 192 2.40 -5.58 -3.45
C LEU A 192 1.88 -5.54 -2.02
N ASN A 193 1.48 -6.68 -1.49
CA ASN A 193 0.97 -6.86 -0.13
C ASN A 193 1.90 -7.82 0.64
N PRO A 194 3.06 -7.37 1.12
CA PRO A 194 4.11 -8.26 1.63
C PRO A 194 3.69 -9.06 2.86
N ILE A 195 2.75 -8.51 3.66
CA ILE A 195 2.25 -9.08 4.92
C ILE A 195 0.83 -9.64 4.79
N VAL A 196 0.39 -9.97 3.56
CA VAL A 196 -1.01 -10.38 3.30
C VAL A 196 -1.45 -11.59 4.11
N ASP A 197 -0.52 -12.49 4.42
CA ASP A 197 -0.67 -13.74 5.18
C ASP A 197 -0.43 -13.58 6.69
N TRP A 198 -0.17 -12.36 7.19
CA TRP A 198 0.07 -12.12 8.61
C TRP A 198 -1.24 -12.07 9.40
N SER A 199 -1.21 -12.62 10.62
CA SER A 199 -2.31 -12.54 11.59
C SER A 199 -2.32 -11.20 12.34
N ASP A 200 -3.30 -10.99 13.22
CA ASP A 200 -3.35 -9.81 14.09
C ASP A 200 -2.28 -9.82 15.20
N TYR A 201 -1.73 -10.99 15.48
CA TYR A 201 -0.63 -11.16 16.47
C TYR A 201 0.75 -10.89 15.84
N ASP A 202 0.88 -10.93 14.53
CA ASP A 202 2.15 -10.73 13.82
C ASP A 202 2.48 -9.24 13.60
N VAL A 203 1.47 -8.34 13.79
CA VAL A 203 1.58 -6.90 13.51
C VAL A 203 1.65 -6.04 14.79
#